data_17e9c8b24425ee1b5279bb86c1e5a0ac
#
_entry.id   17e9c8b24425ee1b5279bb86c1e5a0ac
#
_cell.length_a   1.000
_cell.length_b   1.000
_cell.length_c   1.000
_cell.angle_alpha   90.00
_cell.angle_beta   90.00
_cell.angle_gamma   90.00
#
_symmetry.space_group_name_H-M   'P 1'
#
loop_
_entity.id
_entity.type
_entity.pdbx_description
1 polymer ?
#
loop_
_entity_poly.entity_id
_entity_poly.type
_entity_poly.pdbx_seq_one_letter_code
_entity_poly.pdbx_strand_id
1 'polypeptide(L)'
;MTFVTKPIPSEKPPVPYVERPWGAFSQYAFNESCTVSMMTVKPGQRLSLQSHTGRAELWIVIDDGALVQVDEDVRPCNAGDEVWIPANARHRLACAGDRPVRVLEVAFGNWQQDDITRYADDYARPESGE
;
A
#
# COMPACT_ATOMS: atom_id res chain seq x y z
N MET A 1 23.96 11.80 -17.77
CA MET A 1 23.51 10.61 -17.02
C MET A 1 22.07 10.29 -17.38
N THR A 2 21.82 9.06 -17.70
CA THR A 2 20.48 8.61 -18.06
C THR A 2 19.83 7.93 -16.85
N PHE A 3 18.69 8.42 -16.42
CA PHE A 3 17.92 7.77 -15.36
C PHE A 3 17.02 6.71 -15.99
N VAL A 4 17.14 5.48 -15.52
CA VAL A 4 16.26 4.41 -15.93
C VAL A 4 15.02 4.48 -15.04
N THR A 5 13.88 4.85 -15.64
CA THR A 5 12.61 4.86 -14.95
C THR A 5 12.14 3.41 -14.82
N LYS A 6 11.87 2.97 -13.59
CA LYS A 6 11.31 1.65 -13.36
C LYS A 6 9.86 1.62 -13.84
N PRO A 7 9.45 0.56 -14.56
CA PRO A 7 8.06 0.47 -15.01
C PRO A 7 7.10 0.38 -13.83
N ILE A 8 5.94 0.99 -14.01
CA ILE A 8 4.85 0.93 -13.03
C ILE A 8 3.80 -0.03 -13.57
N PRO A 9 3.52 -1.15 -12.90
CA PRO A 9 2.47 -2.06 -13.36
C PRO A 9 1.11 -1.37 -13.37
N SER A 10 0.34 -1.56 -14.43
CA SER A 10 -1.03 -1.05 -14.52
C SER A 10 -2.04 -1.98 -13.83
N GLU A 11 -1.65 -3.25 -13.63
CA GLU A 11 -2.47 -4.26 -12.98
C GLU A 11 -1.67 -4.92 -11.87
N LYS A 12 -2.38 -5.49 -10.90
CA LYS A 12 -1.76 -6.24 -9.81
C LYS A 12 -0.88 -7.35 -10.37
N PRO A 13 0.42 -7.36 -10.04
CA PRO A 13 1.29 -8.48 -10.44
C PRO A 13 0.81 -9.79 -9.84
N PRO A 14 1.03 -10.92 -10.52
CA PRO A 14 0.70 -12.24 -9.96
C PRO A 14 1.47 -12.47 -8.66
N VAL A 15 0.80 -13.08 -7.69
CA VAL A 15 1.42 -13.53 -6.44
C VAL A 15 1.46 -15.05 -6.48
N PRO A 16 2.60 -15.67 -6.86
CA PRO A 16 2.70 -17.11 -6.85
C PRO A 16 2.42 -17.70 -5.48
N TYR A 17 1.60 -18.72 -5.41
CA TYR A 17 1.32 -19.49 -4.20
C TYR A 17 1.83 -20.90 -4.41
N VAL A 18 2.77 -21.31 -3.56
CA VAL A 18 3.48 -22.58 -3.75
C VAL A 18 3.25 -23.47 -2.55
N GLU A 19 2.66 -24.64 -2.79
CA GLU A 19 2.42 -25.63 -1.75
C GLU A 19 3.62 -26.56 -1.60
N ARG A 20 3.89 -26.94 -0.36
CA ARG A 20 4.97 -27.84 0.02
C ARG A 20 4.46 -28.78 1.12
N PRO A 21 5.15 -29.90 1.39
CA PRO A 21 4.70 -30.84 2.45
C PRO A 21 4.54 -30.21 3.83
N TRP A 22 5.27 -29.12 4.13
CA TRP A 22 5.20 -28.41 5.41
C TRP A 22 4.17 -27.26 5.41
N GLY A 23 3.54 -26.97 4.28
CA GLY A 23 2.60 -25.84 4.17
C GLY A 23 2.71 -25.15 2.81
N ALA A 24 2.83 -23.83 2.83
CA ALA A 24 2.86 -23.05 1.59
C ALA A 24 3.57 -21.72 1.78
N PHE A 25 3.93 -21.09 0.66
CA PHE A 25 4.41 -19.72 0.68
C PHE A 25 3.87 -18.94 -0.51
N SER A 26 3.68 -17.64 -0.30
CA SER A 26 3.29 -16.68 -1.33
C SER A 26 4.46 -15.77 -1.64
N GLN A 27 4.66 -15.49 -2.92
CA GLN A 27 5.76 -14.63 -3.35
C GLN A 27 5.22 -13.30 -3.86
N TYR A 28 5.30 -12.28 -3.00
CA TYR A 28 4.95 -10.91 -3.34
C TYR A 28 6.16 -10.26 -4.01
N ALA A 29 6.03 -9.70 -5.18
CA ALA A 29 7.15 -9.13 -5.94
C ALA A 29 8.21 -10.16 -6.36
N PHE A 30 7.75 -11.24 -6.98
CA PHE A 30 8.63 -12.31 -7.45
C PHE A 30 9.59 -11.79 -8.52
N ASN A 31 10.90 -11.75 -8.20
CA ASN A 31 11.97 -11.25 -9.07
C ASN A 31 11.73 -9.82 -9.60
N GLU A 32 11.01 -9.01 -8.81
CA GLU A 32 10.75 -7.62 -9.16
C GLU A 32 11.59 -6.67 -8.30
N SER A 33 12.00 -5.54 -8.88
CA SER A 33 12.52 -4.43 -8.09
C SER A 33 11.36 -3.70 -7.41
N CYS A 34 11.45 -3.51 -6.09
CA CYS A 34 10.40 -2.83 -5.35
C CYS A 34 10.97 -2.18 -4.10
N THR A 35 10.20 -1.26 -3.52
CA THR A 35 10.45 -0.73 -2.19
C THR A 35 9.41 -1.33 -1.25
N VAL A 36 9.86 -1.88 -0.13
CA VAL A 36 8.98 -2.54 0.84
C VAL A 36 9.00 -1.75 2.14
N SER A 37 7.81 -1.39 2.62
CA SER A 37 7.65 -0.65 3.88
C SER A 37 6.58 -1.32 4.72
N MET A 38 6.76 -1.28 6.04
CA MET A 38 5.74 -1.70 6.98
C MET A 38 5.07 -0.45 7.54
N MET A 39 3.78 -0.28 7.27
CA MET A 39 2.98 0.78 7.87
C MET A 39 2.33 0.26 9.13
N THR A 40 2.34 1.07 10.19
CA THR A 40 1.63 0.77 11.43
C THR A 40 0.72 1.95 11.75
N VAL A 41 -0.58 1.68 11.86
CA VAL A 41 -1.59 2.70 12.15
C VAL A 41 -2.18 2.44 13.53
N LYS A 42 -2.10 3.44 14.40
CA LYS A 42 -2.64 3.35 15.77
C LYS A 42 -4.15 3.35 15.77
N PRO A 43 -4.79 2.77 16.80
CA PRO A 43 -6.25 2.80 16.93
C PRO A 43 -6.81 4.22 16.81
N GLY A 44 -7.88 4.36 16.03
CA GLY A 44 -8.54 5.64 15.81
C GLY A 44 -7.81 6.60 14.88
N GLN A 45 -6.64 6.22 14.37
CA GLN A 45 -5.86 7.04 13.45
C GLN A 45 -6.02 6.57 12.01
N ARG A 46 -5.65 7.43 11.08
CA ARG A 46 -5.67 7.11 9.64
C ARG A 46 -4.65 7.95 8.89
N LEU A 47 -4.19 7.42 7.77
CA LEU A 47 -3.37 8.15 6.82
C LEU A 47 -4.20 9.27 6.17
N SER A 48 -3.53 10.24 5.55
CA SER A 48 -4.20 11.15 4.65
C SER A 48 -4.87 10.40 3.50
N LEU A 49 -5.90 10.97 2.92
CA LEU A 49 -6.39 10.55 1.62
C LEU A 49 -5.42 11.11 0.58
N GLN A 50 -4.70 10.25 -0.10
CA GLN A 50 -3.51 10.61 -0.86
C GLN A 50 -3.42 9.85 -2.18
N SER A 51 -2.59 10.36 -3.09
CA SER A 51 -2.21 9.66 -4.31
C SER A 51 -0.73 9.86 -4.62
N HIS A 52 -0.18 8.97 -5.43
CA HIS A 52 1.21 9.01 -5.90
C HIS A 52 1.24 8.82 -7.40
N THR A 53 2.15 9.51 -8.09
CA THR A 53 2.25 9.45 -9.56
C THR A 53 3.29 8.45 -10.03
N GLY A 54 4.36 8.27 -9.25
CA GLY A 54 5.55 7.50 -9.65
C GLY A 54 5.54 6.05 -9.23
N ARG A 55 4.48 5.55 -8.62
CA ARG A 55 4.42 4.17 -8.14
C ARG A 55 3.00 3.62 -8.03
N ALA A 56 2.88 2.31 -8.13
CA ALA A 56 1.71 1.54 -7.73
C ALA A 56 2.08 0.69 -6.52
N GLU A 57 1.10 0.30 -5.70
CA GLU A 57 1.36 -0.38 -4.44
C GLU A 57 0.51 -1.64 -4.28
N LEU A 58 1.13 -2.70 -3.81
CA LEU A 58 0.41 -3.87 -3.31
C LEU A 58 0.50 -3.84 -1.79
N TRP A 59 -0.65 -3.79 -1.13
CA TRP A 59 -0.74 -3.82 0.32
C TRP A 59 -1.12 -5.21 0.78
N ILE A 60 -0.36 -5.77 1.70
CA ILE A 60 -0.67 -7.04 2.36
C ILE A 60 -1.02 -6.71 3.81
N VAL A 61 -2.27 -6.95 4.19
CA VAL A 61 -2.76 -6.67 5.54
C VAL A 61 -2.25 -7.74 6.49
N ILE A 62 -1.58 -7.30 7.56
CA ILE A 62 -0.96 -8.21 8.54
C ILE A 62 -1.91 -8.46 9.71
N ASP A 63 -2.64 -7.44 10.16
CA ASP A 63 -3.52 -7.53 11.32
C ASP A 63 -4.97 -7.24 10.92
N ASP A 64 -5.94 -7.80 11.67
CA ASP A 64 -7.35 -7.48 11.50
C ASP A 64 -7.62 -6.02 11.94
N GLY A 65 -8.71 -5.44 11.44
CA GLY A 65 -9.14 -4.10 11.83
C GLY A 65 -8.70 -2.98 10.91
N ALA A 66 -8.20 -3.31 9.73
CA ALA A 66 -7.89 -2.31 8.71
C ALA A 66 -9.16 -1.85 8.00
N LEU A 67 -9.26 -0.54 7.75
CA LEU A 67 -10.25 0.01 6.85
C LEU A 67 -9.50 0.68 5.71
N VAL A 68 -9.72 0.20 4.49
CA VAL A 68 -8.95 0.62 3.31
C VAL A 68 -9.88 1.29 2.32
N GLN A 69 -9.46 2.46 1.83
CA GLN A 69 -10.14 3.15 0.76
C GLN A 69 -9.23 3.21 -0.46
N VAL A 70 -9.77 2.82 -1.61
CA VAL A 70 -9.14 2.99 -2.92
C VAL A 70 -10.19 3.64 -3.83
N ASP A 71 -9.94 4.88 -4.23
CA ASP A 71 -10.91 5.75 -4.93
C ASP A 71 -12.24 5.81 -4.14
N GLU A 72 -13.35 5.37 -4.71
CA GLU A 72 -14.66 5.37 -4.05
C GLU A 72 -14.95 4.09 -3.25
N ASP A 73 -14.08 3.08 -3.36
CA ASP A 73 -14.28 1.80 -2.70
C ASP A 73 -13.67 1.83 -1.29
N VAL A 74 -14.53 1.70 -0.28
CA VAL A 74 -14.12 1.65 1.13
C VAL A 74 -14.53 0.31 1.71
N ARG A 75 -13.57 -0.44 2.22
CA ARG A 75 -13.86 -1.78 2.73
C ARG A 75 -13.02 -2.15 3.96
N PRO A 76 -13.60 -2.91 4.89
CA PRO A 76 -12.81 -3.52 5.96
C PRO A 76 -11.93 -4.63 5.38
N CYS A 77 -10.71 -4.72 5.90
CA CYS A 77 -9.75 -5.75 5.51
C CYS A 77 -9.23 -6.45 6.75
N ASN A 78 -8.98 -7.74 6.62
CA ASN A 78 -8.46 -8.58 7.69
C ASN A 78 -7.07 -9.11 7.33
N ALA A 79 -6.41 -9.71 8.31
CA ALA A 79 -5.10 -10.33 8.12
C ALA A 79 -5.10 -11.26 6.92
N GLY A 80 -4.13 -11.10 6.02
CA GLY A 80 -3.99 -11.88 4.80
C GLY A 80 -4.63 -11.25 3.57
N ASP A 81 -5.47 -10.24 3.72
CA ASP A 81 -6.07 -9.56 2.57
C ASP A 81 -5.03 -8.78 1.78
N GLU A 82 -5.19 -8.77 0.46
CA GLU A 82 -4.34 -8.04 -0.46
C GLU A 82 -5.14 -6.94 -1.13
N VAL A 83 -4.54 -5.76 -1.23
CA VAL A 83 -5.18 -4.59 -1.85
C VAL A 83 -4.24 -4.03 -2.90
N TRP A 84 -4.70 -3.91 -4.14
CA TRP A 84 -3.94 -3.28 -5.20
C TRP A 84 -4.33 -1.82 -5.34
N ILE A 85 -3.32 -0.95 -5.34
CA ILE A 85 -3.49 0.49 -5.48
C ILE A 85 -2.74 0.94 -6.73
N PRO A 86 -3.44 1.19 -7.84
CA PRO A 86 -2.80 1.70 -9.05
C PRO A 86 -2.16 3.07 -8.83
N ALA A 87 -1.18 3.42 -9.63
CA ALA A 87 -0.66 4.77 -9.66
C ALA A 87 -1.81 5.76 -9.89
N ASN A 88 -1.75 6.91 -9.23
CA ASN A 88 -2.72 7.99 -9.27
C ASN A 88 -4.06 7.73 -8.56
N ALA A 89 -4.34 6.51 -8.11
CA ALA A 89 -5.55 6.23 -7.35
C ALA A 89 -5.47 6.89 -5.97
N ARG A 90 -6.57 7.50 -5.54
CA ARG A 90 -6.68 8.05 -4.18
C ARG A 90 -6.85 6.91 -3.20
N HIS A 91 -6.11 6.95 -2.11
CA HIS A 91 -6.19 5.86 -1.14
C HIS A 91 -5.86 6.33 0.26
N ARG A 92 -6.35 5.57 1.25
CA ARG A 92 -6.00 5.75 2.66
C ARG A 92 -6.19 4.46 3.42
N LEU A 93 -5.45 4.34 4.51
CA LEU A 93 -5.55 3.25 5.48
C LEU A 93 -5.96 3.85 6.82
N ALA A 94 -6.96 3.25 7.47
CA ALA A 94 -7.38 3.60 8.81
C ALA A 94 -7.33 2.37 9.70
N CYS A 95 -7.14 2.60 11.00
CA CYS A 95 -7.28 1.57 12.02
C CYS A 95 -8.67 1.68 12.64
N ALA A 96 -9.55 0.74 12.31
CA ALA A 96 -10.93 0.71 12.80
C ALA A 96 -11.09 -0.10 14.09
N GLY A 97 -10.06 -0.86 14.49
CA GLY A 97 -10.08 -1.69 15.68
C GLY A 97 -9.49 -1.01 16.90
N ASP A 98 -9.32 -1.79 17.96
CA ASP A 98 -8.77 -1.32 19.24
C ASP A 98 -7.28 -1.62 19.41
N ARG A 99 -6.66 -2.20 18.40
CA ARG A 99 -5.22 -2.51 18.32
C ARG A 99 -4.61 -1.89 17.08
N PRO A 100 -3.30 -1.59 17.08
CA PRO A 100 -2.64 -1.12 15.86
C PRO A 100 -2.79 -2.11 14.72
N VAL A 101 -2.89 -1.58 13.50
CA VAL A 101 -2.95 -2.35 12.27
C VAL A 101 -1.65 -2.16 11.50
N ARG A 102 -1.05 -3.27 11.10
CA ARG A 102 0.13 -3.25 10.24
C ARG A 102 -0.24 -3.68 8.83
N VAL A 103 0.31 -2.98 7.87
CA VAL A 103 0.15 -3.29 6.45
C VAL A 103 1.53 -3.25 5.80
N LEU A 104 1.89 -4.32 5.11
CA LEU A 104 3.11 -4.37 4.33
C LEU A 104 2.82 -3.76 2.97
N GLU A 105 3.55 -2.69 2.64
CA GLU A 105 3.43 -2.01 1.36
C GLU A 105 4.56 -2.44 0.45
N VAL A 106 4.23 -2.99 -0.71
CA VAL A 106 5.18 -3.33 -1.77
C VAL A 106 4.95 -2.34 -2.91
N ALA A 107 5.88 -1.41 -3.08
CA ALA A 107 5.76 -0.35 -4.07
C ALA A 107 6.58 -0.66 -5.32
N PHE A 108 5.93 -0.59 -6.47
CA PHE A 108 6.55 -0.80 -7.78
C PHE A 108 6.68 0.53 -8.50
N GLY A 109 7.86 0.82 -9.01
CA GLY A 109 8.17 2.08 -9.67
C GLY A 109 9.24 2.86 -8.91
N ASN A 110 9.10 4.19 -8.87
CA ASN A 110 10.02 5.06 -8.17
C ASN A 110 9.39 5.56 -6.87
N TRP A 111 9.89 5.09 -5.75
CA TRP A 111 9.40 5.55 -4.45
C TRP A 111 10.14 6.82 -4.05
N GLN A 112 9.40 7.92 -3.89
CA GLN A 112 9.92 9.20 -3.42
C GLN A 112 8.99 9.75 -2.35
N GLN A 113 9.54 10.23 -1.25
CA GLN A 113 8.76 10.75 -0.13
C GLN A 113 7.89 11.94 -0.55
N ASP A 114 8.37 12.79 -1.44
CA ASP A 114 7.66 13.98 -1.88
C ASP A 114 6.68 13.74 -3.03
N ASP A 115 6.61 12.51 -3.56
CA ASP A 115 5.62 12.10 -4.56
C ASP A 115 4.30 11.78 -3.86
N ILE A 116 3.63 12.81 -3.40
CA ILE A 116 2.35 12.68 -2.69
C ILE A 116 1.48 13.91 -2.93
N THR A 117 0.21 13.65 -3.21
CA THR A 117 -0.85 14.67 -3.16
C THR A 117 -1.82 14.26 -2.08
N ARG A 118 -2.07 15.15 -1.10
CA ARG A 118 -3.02 14.92 -0.03
C ARG A 118 -4.31 15.67 -0.30
N TYR A 119 -5.42 14.96 -0.24
CA TYR A 119 -6.76 15.50 -0.46
C TYR A 119 -7.48 15.78 0.85
N ALA A 120 -7.15 15.04 1.90
CA ALA A 120 -7.65 15.22 3.26
C ALA A 120 -6.62 14.66 4.23
N ASP A 121 -6.33 15.41 5.29
CA ASP A 121 -5.32 15.02 6.27
C ASP A 121 -5.71 15.50 7.67
N ASP A 122 -5.83 14.58 8.61
CA ASP A 122 -6.19 14.88 9.99
C ASP A 122 -5.07 15.63 10.75
N TYR A 123 -3.86 15.65 10.21
CA TYR A 123 -2.67 16.20 10.87
C TYR A 123 -2.22 17.53 10.26
N ALA A 124 -3.03 18.11 9.37
CA ALA A 124 -2.80 19.41 8.73
C ALA A 124 -1.47 19.51 7.97
N ARG A 125 -1.03 18.43 7.35
CA ARG A 125 0.18 18.44 6.51
C ARG A 125 -0.12 19.07 5.15
N PRO A 126 0.91 19.52 4.38
CA PRO A 126 0.70 20.14 3.08
C PRO A 126 -0.03 19.24 2.10
N GLU A 127 -0.73 19.87 1.16
CA GLU A 127 -1.40 19.14 0.06
C GLU A 127 -0.42 18.32 -0.76
N SER A 128 0.80 18.84 -0.98
CA SER A 128 1.85 18.14 -1.73
C SER A 128 3.18 18.21 -1.01
N GLY A 129 4.05 17.25 -1.31
CA GLY A 129 5.35 17.12 -0.69
C GLY A 129 5.28 16.50 0.71
N GLU A 130 6.34 16.63 1.46
CA GLU A 130 6.42 16.08 2.81
C GLU A 130 5.59 16.90 3.79
#